data_2e489510d0b576afcf6fb8d725fb1487
#
_entry.id   2e489510d0b576afcf6fb8d725fb1487
#
_cell.length_a   1.000
_cell.length_b   1.000
_cell.length_c   1.000
_cell.angle_alpha   90.00
_cell.angle_beta   90.00
_cell.angle_gamma   90.00
#
_symmetry.space_group_name_H-M   'P 1'
#
loop_
_entity.id
_entity.type
_entity.pdbx_description
1 polymer ?
#
loop_
_entity_poly.entity_id
_entity_poly.type
_entity_poly.pdbx_seq_one_letter_code
_entity_poly.pdbx_strand_id
1 'polypeptide(L)'
;MPQQNQTDKICYMTTFVSSIVVATLTVSVFAQSVPTIDSLYRKVQGFGIGLPQEKVYLHLDNTCYFVGDTIWYKGYVTRSDKGTLTDMSKILYVELLTPDGFLVERQQLEMPNGTANGAFVLTDSLYAGYYELRAYTRWMLNFGQYEHPPTGNTGRILSRWKKRQGN
;
A
#
# COMPACT_ATOMS: atom_id res chain seq x y z
N MET A 1 1.63 82.93 7.23
CA MET A 1 1.76 81.56 7.75
C MET A 1 0.74 80.59 7.16
N PRO A 2 0.79 80.22 5.87
CA PRO A 2 -0.14 79.21 5.35
C PRO A 2 0.54 77.95 4.73
N GLN A 3 1.83 77.76 4.90
CA GLN A 3 2.52 76.62 4.23
C GLN A 3 2.52 75.30 5.05
N GLN A 4 2.27 75.33 6.33
CA GLN A 4 2.30 74.12 7.19
C GLN A 4 1.12 73.19 6.98
N ASN A 5 -0.01 73.71 6.50
CA ASN A 5 -1.25 72.94 6.38
C ASN A 5 -1.27 72.08 5.07
N GLN A 6 -0.36 72.32 4.13
CA GLN A 6 -0.30 71.52 2.87
C GLN A 6 0.62 70.32 2.99
N THR A 7 1.72 70.45 3.73
CA THR A 7 2.64 69.33 3.99
C THR A 7 2.00 68.25 4.85
N ASP A 8 1.17 68.63 5.86
CA ASP A 8 0.49 67.68 6.72
C ASP A 8 -0.57 66.87 5.92
N LYS A 9 -1.32 67.52 5.01
CA LYS A 9 -2.29 66.82 4.12
C LYS A 9 -1.61 65.85 3.15
N ILE A 10 -0.46 66.17 2.62
CA ILE A 10 0.30 65.27 1.74
C ILE A 10 0.85 64.11 2.54
N CYS A 11 1.32 64.35 3.76
CA CYS A 11 1.82 63.26 4.64
C CYS A 11 0.71 62.28 5.04
N TYR A 12 -0.49 62.78 5.38
CA TYR A 12 -1.66 61.92 5.67
C TYR A 12 -2.13 61.14 4.45
N MET A 13 -2.17 61.73 3.27
CA MET A 13 -2.51 61.03 2.03
C MET A 13 -1.52 59.92 1.65
N THR A 14 -0.22 60.17 1.79
CA THR A 14 0.81 59.15 1.48
C THR A 14 0.78 58.00 2.47
N THR A 15 0.56 58.26 3.77
CA THR A 15 0.40 57.19 4.77
C THR A 15 -0.88 56.38 4.56
N PHE A 16 -1.97 57.02 4.17
CA PHE A 16 -3.27 56.36 3.90
C PHE A 16 -3.17 55.45 2.66
N VAL A 17 -2.56 55.92 1.57
CA VAL A 17 -2.34 55.13 0.33
C VAL A 17 -1.37 53.96 0.60
N SER A 18 -0.32 54.19 1.37
CA SER A 18 0.61 53.13 1.75
C SER A 18 -0.05 52.05 2.58
N SER A 19 -0.94 52.44 3.51
CA SER A 19 -1.71 51.50 4.36
C SER A 19 -2.67 50.63 3.55
N ILE A 20 -3.34 51.22 2.53
CA ILE A 20 -4.27 50.51 1.64
C ILE A 20 -3.49 49.49 0.76
N VAL A 21 -2.34 49.89 0.24
CA VAL A 21 -1.50 49.00 -0.62
C VAL A 21 -0.97 47.80 0.21
N VAL A 22 -0.54 48.02 1.43
CA VAL A 22 -0.12 46.94 2.35
C VAL A 22 -1.29 46.01 2.69
N ALA A 23 -2.48 46.55 2.95
CA ALA A 23 -3.66 45.75 3.24
C ALA A 23 -4.13 44.92 2.05
N THR A 24 -4.04 45.44 0.81
CA THR A 24 -4.36 44.66 -0.41
C THR A 24 -3.33 43.56 -0.72
N LEU A 25 -2.06 43.79 -0.43
CA LEU A 25 -1.01 42.77 -0.57
C LEU A 25 -1.17 41.62 0.43
N THR A 26 -1.61 41.89 1.64
CA THR A 26 -1.82 40.84 2.65
C THR A 26 -3.03 39.94 2.36
N VAL A 27 -4.07 40.47 1.74
CA VAL A 27 -5.25 39.67 1.35
C VAL A 27 -4.96 38.70 0.21
N SER A 28 -4.06 39.02 -0.70
CA SER A 28 -3.72 38.14 -1.81
C SER A 28 -2.87 36.92 -1.42
N VAL A 29 -2.21 36.94 -0.27
CA VAL A 29 -1.39 35.81 0.22
C VAL A 29 -2.26 34.69 0.83
N PHE A 30 -3.48 34.98 1.26
CA PHE A 30 -4.38 33.97 1.87
C PHE A 30 -5.32 33.28 0.88
N ALA A 31 -5.29 33.63 -0.39
CA ALA A 31 -6.06 32.94 -1.44
C ALA A 31 -5.33 31.70 -1.96
N GLN A 32 -4.80 30.86 -1.06
CA GLN A 32 -4.42 29.51 -1.45
C GLN A 32 -5.72 28.72 -1.65
N SER A 33 -6.00 28.39 -2.89
CA SER A 33 -7.17 27.58 -3.24
C SER A 33 -7.10 26.24 -2.50
N VAL A 34 -7.94 26.08 -1.50
CA VAL A 34 -8.17 24.79 -0.88
C VAL A 34 -8.54 23.82 -2.00
N PRO A 35 -7.82 22.72 -2.19
CA PRO A 35 -8.13 21.80 -3.27
C PRO A 35 -9.57 21.31 -3.09
N THR A 36 -10.39 21.57 -4.08
CA THR A 36 -11.78 21.11 -4.10
C THR A 36 -11.82 19.59 -4.06
N ILE A 37 -12.80 18.99 -3.38
CA ILE A 37 -12.99 17.52 -3.29
C ILE A 37 -12.92 16.89 -4.67
N ASP A 38 -13.50 17.54 -5.70
CA ASP A 38 -13.42 17.08 -7.09
C ASP A 38 -11.99 17.01 -7.64
N SER A 39 -11.13 17.95 -7.27
CA SER A 39 -9.73 17.94 -7.71
C SER A 39 -8.94 16.82 -7.04
N LEU A 40 -9.21 16.54 -5.78
CA LEU A 40 -8.66 15.40 -5.04
C LEU A 40 -9.16 14.07 -5.63
N TYR A 41 -10.46 13.98 -5.88
CA TYR A 41 -11.07 12.79 -6.49
C TYR A 41 -10.49 12.47 -7.86
N ARG A 42 -10.32 13.47 -8.73
CA ARG A 42 -9.65 13.30 -10.05
C ARG A 42 -8.19 12.87 -9.91
N LYS A 43 -7.45 13.39 -8.94
CA LYS A 43 -6.06 12.97 -8.67
C LYS A 43 -6.00 11.51 -8.21
N VAL A 44 -6.89 11.11 -7.30
CA VAL A 44 -6.96 9.73 -6.80
C VAL A 44 -7.36 8.77 -7.92
N GLN A 45 -8.34 9.13 -8.74
CA GLN A 45 -8.72 8.33 -9.91
C GLN A 45 -7.56 8.23 -10.93
N GLY A 46 -6.91 9.36 -11.25
CA GLY A 46 -5.74 9.38 -12.14
C GLY A 46 -4.59 8.52 -11.63
N PHE A 47 -4.37 8.50 -10.30
CA PHE A 47 -3.39 7.63 -9.66
C PHE A 47 -3.76 6.15 -9.83
N GLY A 48 -5.01 5.77 -9.57
CA GLY A 48 -5.48 4.38 -9.72
C GLY A 48 -5.42 3.86 -11.16
N ILE A 49 -5.64 4.73 -12.16
CA ILE A 49 -5.54 4.37 -13.57
C ILE A 49 -4.07 4.29 -14.01
N GLY A 50 -3.24 5.24 -13.57
CA GLY A 50 -1.82 5.33 -13.96
C GLY A 50 -0.93 4.31 -13.25
N LEU A 51 -1.29 3.90 -12.03
CA LEU A 51 -0.56 2.95 -11.19
C LEU A 51 -1.49 1.86 -10.66
N PRO A 52 -1.93 0.94 -11.52
CA PRO A 52 -2.83 -0.14 -11.11
C PRO A 52 -2.16 -1.03 -10.07
N GLN A 53 -2.84 -1.24 -8.95
CA GLN A 53 -2.38 -2.12 -7.88
C GLN A 53 -2.74 -3.57 -8.15
N GLU A 54 -1.84 -4.47 -7.80
CA GLU A 54 -2.09 -5.91 -7.77
C GLU A 54 -2.55 -6.34 -6.38
N LYS A 55 -3.38 -7.39 -6.35
CA LYS A 55 -3.79 -8.11 -5.14
C LYS A 55 -3.56 -9.59 -5.36
N VAL A 56 -3.03 -10.26 -4.34
CA VAL A 56 -2.85 -11.71 -4.34
C VAL A 56 -3.89 -12.37 -3.45
N TYR A 57 -4.48 -13.43 -3.97
CA TYR A 57 -5.29 -14.35 -3.20
C TYR A 57 -4.63 -15.75 -3.25
N LEU A 58 -4.41 -16.37 -2.08
CA LEU A 58 -3.94 -17.74 -1.96
C LEU A 58 -5.10 -18.66 -1.59
N HIS A 59 -5.24 -19.74 -2.35
CA HIS A 59 -6.12 -20.83 -2.02
C HIS A 59 -5.26 -22.03 -1.59
N LEU A 60 -5.52 -22.55 -0.40
CA LEU A 60 -4.88 -23.74 0.16
C LEU A 60 -5.81 -24.93 0.07
N ASP A 61 -5.24 -26.12 -0.03
CA ASP A 61 -5.99 -27.38 -0.01
C ASP A 61 -6.59 -27.69 1.38
N ASN A 62 -5.95 -27.22 2.46
CA ASN A 62 -6.42 -27.43 3.83
C ASN A 62 -6.05 -26.24 4.74
N THR A 63 -6.61 -26.19 5.94
CA THR A 63 -6.32 -25.20 6.98
C THR A 63 -5.54 -25.76 8.16
N CYS A 64 -5.37 -27.09 8.22
CA CYS A 64 -4.66 -27.79 9.29
C CYS A 64 -3.83 -28.92 8.67
N TYR A 65 -2.55 -28.96 9.03
CA TYR A 65 -1.58 -29.93 8.50
C TYR A 65 -0.84 -30.61 9.63
N PHE A 66 -0.31 -31.80 9.34
CA PHE A 66 0.62 -32.51 10.21
C PHE A 66 2.04 -32.41 9.69
N VAL A 67 3.00 -32.65 10.56
CA VAL A 67 4.40 -32.79 10.15
C VAL A 67 4.51 -33.91 9.15
N GLY A 68 5.23 -33.67 8.04
CA GLY A 68 5.35 -34.59 6.90
C GLY A 68 4.30 -34.40 5.82
N ASP A 69 3.24 -33.64 6.08
CA ASP A 69 2.26 -33.28 5.04
C ASP A 69 2.84 -32.25 4.05
N THR A 70 2.18 -32.11 2.92
CA THR A 70 2.48 -31.10 1.92
C THR A 70 1.33 -30.09 1.84
N ILE A 71 1.65 -28.81 1.97
CA ILE A 71 0.69 -27.72 1.75
C ILE A 71 0.65 -27.46 0.24
N TRP A 72 -0.45 -27.79 -0.39
CA TRP A 72 -0.68 -27.41 -1.79
C TRP A 72 -1.38 -26.07 -1.83
N TYR A 73 -0.93 -25.19 -2.71
CA TYR A 73 -1.56 -23.88 -2.84
C TYR A 73 -1.64 -23.42 -4.30
N LYS A 74 -2.61 -22.56 -4.55
CA LYS A 74 -2.77 -21.83 -5.80
C LYS A 74 -2.90 -20.35 -5.52
N GLY A 75 -2.07 -19.55 -6.18
CA GLY A 75 -2.10 -18.09 -6.13
C GLY A 75 -2.86 -17.53 -7.33
N TYR A 76 -3.65 -16.50 -7.06
CA TYR A 76 -4.35 -15.70 -8.06
C TYR A 76 -3.96 -14.25 -7.87
N VAL A 77 -3.50 -13.60 -8.94
CA VAL A 77 -3.15 -12.18 -8.90
C VAL A 77 -4.14 -11.40 -9.75
N THR A 78 -4.76 -10.43 -9.12
CA THR A 78 -5.79 -9.60 -9.76
C THR A 78 -5.41 -8.13 -9.73
N ARG A 79 -5.88 -7.38 -10.71
CA ARG A 79 -5.86 -5.92 -10.65
C ARG A 79 -6.93 -5.40 -9.70
N SER A 80 -6.52 -4.52 -8.81
CA SER A 80 -7.39 -3.97 -7.76
C SER A 80 -8.57 -3.16 -8.31
N ASP A 81 -8.34 -2.47 -9.45
CA ASP A 81 -9.31 -1.59 -10.09
C ASP A 81 -10.39 -2.35 -10.88
N LYS A 82 -10.04 -3.52 -11.43
CA LYS A 82 -10.92 -4.30 -12.32
C LYS A 82 -11.36 -5.63 -11.72
N GLY A 83 -10.67 -6.13 -10.69
CA GLY A 83 -10.91 -7.45 -10.13
C GLY A 83 -10.61 -8.62 -11.09
N THR A 84 -9.99 -8.34 -12.24
CA THR A 84 -9.62 -9.35 -13.24
C THR A 84 -8.22 -9.87 -12.99
N LEU A 85 -7.96 -11.12 -13.35
CA LEU A 85 -6.61 -11.68 -13.34
C LEU A 85 -5.66 -10.81 -14.17
N THR A 86 -4.42 -10.69 -13.70
CA THR A 86 -3.39 -9.89 -14.36
C THR A 86 -2.05 -10.61 -14.34
N ASP A 87 -1.30 -10.39 -15.38
CA ASP A 87 0.09 -10.85 -15.54
C ASP A 87 1.07 -9.69 -15.67
N MET A 88 0.74 -8.52 -15.09
CA MET A 88 1.63 -7.36 -15.03
C MET A 88 2.95 -7.74 -14.38
N SER A 89 2.91 -8.41 -13.24
CA SER A 89 4.05 -9.09 -12.65
C SER A 89 4.14 -10.51 -13.20
N LYS A 90 5.35 -10.98 -13.49
CA LYS A 90 5.57 -12.32 -14.06
C LYS A 90 5.91 -13.36 -13.00
N ILE A 91 6.27 -12.91 -11.80
CA ILE A 91 6.72 -13.77 -10.71
C ILE A 91 5.90 -13.50 -9.46
N LEU A 92 5.37 -14.56 -8.89
CA LEU A 92 4.76 -14.59 -7.57
C LEU A 92 5.78 -15.10 -6.55
N TYR A 93 6.02 -14.33 -5.51
CA TYR A 93 6.80 -14.74 -4.35
C TYR A 93 5.85 -15.30 -3.31
N VAL A 94 6.14 -16.52 -2.84
CA VAL A 94 5.37 -17.13 -1.75
C VAL A 94 6.35 -17.54 -0.66
N GLU A 95 6.07 -17.13 0.56
CA GLU A 95 6.91 -17.33 1.73
C GLU A 95 6.15 -18.08 2.80
N LEU A 96 6.82 -19.04 3.40
CA LEU A 96 6.39 -19.71 4.62
C LEU A 96 7.18 -19.12 5.77
N LEU A 97 6.47 -18.63 6.79
CA LEU A 97 7.04 -17.95 7.96
C LEU A 97 6.66 -18.70 9.24
N THR A 98 7.56 -18.72 10.21
CA THR A 98 7.30 -19.20 11.56
C THR A 98 6.32 -18.25 12.28
N PRO A 99 5.75 -18.68 13.44
CA PRO A 99 4.95 -17.80 14.30
C PRO A 99 5.66 -16.50 14.72
N ASP A 100 6.99 -16.57 14.85
CA ASP A 100 7.84 -15.44 15.24
C ASP A 100 8.27 -14.57 14.03
N GLY A 101 7.77 -14.88 12.83
CA GLY A 101 8.05 -14.12 11.61
C GLY A 101 9.35 -14.47 10.90
N PHE A 102 10.06 -15.54 11.29
CA PHE A 102 11.25 -15.98 10.58
C PHE A 102 10.90 -16.73 9.30
N LEU A 103 11.67 -16.47 8.25
CA LEU A 103 11.49 -17.14 6.97
C LEU A 103 11.96 -18.60 7.05
N VAL A 104 11.03 -19.52 6.78
CA VAL A 104 11.32 -20.95 6.65
C VAL A 104 11.76 -21.27 5.23
N GLU A 105 10.92 -20.89 4.26
CA GLU A 105 11.16 -21.16 2.84
C GLU A 105 10.52 -20.06 1.99
N ARG A 106 11.16 -19.75 0.84
CA ARG A 106 10.63 -18.83 -0.17
C ARG A 106 10.62 -19.52 -1.52
N GLN A 107 9.51 -19.45 -2.20
CA GLN A 107 9.35 -19.91 -3.58
C GLN A 107 9.11 -18.73 -4.51
N GLN A 108 9.65 -18.83 -5.73
CA GLN A 108 9.45 -17.88 -6.81
C GLN A 108 8.80 -18.65 -7.96
N LEU A 109 7.58 -18.29 -8.28
CA LEU A 109 6.76 -19.01 -9.22
C LEU A 109 6.47 -18.15 -10.44
N GLU A 110 6.66 -18.71 -11.62
CA GLU A 110 6.17 -18.07 -12.84
C GLU A 110 4.63 -18.03 -12.81
N MET A 111 4.08 -16.93 -13.31
CA MET A 111 2.67 -16.63 -13.20
C MET A 111 2.06 -16.35 -14.57
N PRO A 112 1.85 -17.37 -15.40
CA PRO A 112 1.12 -17.21 -16.65
C PRO A 112 -0.36 -16.88 -16.36
N ASN A 113 -0.89 -15.86 -17.03
CA ASN A 113 -2.29 -15.44 -16.91
C ASN A 113 -2.74 -15.09 -15.48
N GLY A 114 -1.83 -14.58 -14.64
CA GLY A 114 -2.16 -14.17 -13.27
C GLY A 114 -2.39 -15.32 -12.28
N THR A 115 -1.95 -16.53 -12.59
CA THR A 115 -2.08 -17.70 -11.69
C THR A 115 -0.75 -18.43 -11.53
N ALA A 116 -0.50 -18.92 -10.34
CA ALA A 116 0.63 -19.80 -10.04
C ALA A 116 0.21 -20.86 -9.03
N ASN A 117 0.87 -22.02 -9.06
CA ASN A 117 0.67 -23.08 -8.09
C ASN A 117 2.00 -23.57 -7.55
N GLY A 118 2.00 -24.00 -6.29
CA GLY A 118 3.18 -24.51 -5.62
C GLY A 118 2.82 -25.39 -4.44
N ALA A 119 3.86 -25.87 -3.76
CA ALA A 119 3.69 -26.71 -2.59
C ALA A 119 4.86 -26.50 -1.62
N PHE A 120 4.57 -26.53 -0.31
CA PHE A 120 5.57 -26.60 0.76
C PHE A 120 5.52 -27.95 1.45
N VAL A 121 6.65 -28.61 1.57
CA VAL A 121 6.76 -29.86 2.34
C VAL A 121 7.12 -29.53 3.79
N LEU A 122 6.31 -30.01 4.71
CA LEU A 122 6.48 -29.76 6.14
C LEU A 122 7.43 -30.77 6.75
N THR A 123 8.66 -30.32 6.98
CA THR A 123 9.72 -31.20 7.54
C THR A 123 9.57 -31.39 9.05
N ASP A 124 10.14 -32.48 9.58
CA ASP A 124 10.10 -32.82 11.02
C ASP A 124 10.82 -31.79 11.92
N SER A 125 11.62 -30.92 11.34
CA SER A 125 12.32 -29.84 12.05
C SER A 125 11.42 -28.68 12.47
N LEU A 126 10.19 -28.64 11.99
CA LEU A 126 9.26 -27.54 12.26
C LEU A 126 8.44 -27.82 13.53
N TYR A 127 8.33 -26.81 14.37
CA TYR A 127 7.56 -26.90 15.62
C TYR A 127 6.05 -26.81 15.35
N ALA A 128 5.26 -27.45 16.23
CA ALA A 128 3.82 -27.27 16.19
C ALA A 128 3.43 -25.83 16.53
N GLY A 129 2.57 -25.24 15.72
CA GLY A 129 2.18 -23.83 15.90
C GLY A 129 1.37 -23.27 14.74
N TYR A 130 1.20 -21.96 14.75
CA TYR A 130 0.57 -21.22 13.67
C TYR A 130 1.68 -20.66 12.75
N TYR A 131 1.65 -21.04 11.51
CA TYR A 131 2.56 -20.54 10.49
C TYR A 131 1.83 -19.61 9.56
N GLU A 132 2.55 -18.65 9.00
CA GLU A 132 2.02 -17.70 8.04
C GLU A 132 2.49 -18.04 6.63
N LEU A 133 1.55 -18.16 5.68
CA LEU A 133 1.88 -18.10 4.26
C LEU A 133 1.64 -16.68 3.76
N ARG A 134 2.65 -16.09 3.18
CA ARG A 134 2.62 -14.74 2.62
C ARG A 134 2.94 -14.80 1.14
N ALA A 135 2.11 -14.17 0.32
CA ALA A 135 2.34 -14.10 -1.11
C ALA A 135 2.28 -12.65 -1.61
N TYR A 136 3.19 -12.29 -2.50
CA TYR A 136 3.28 -10.95 -3.06
C TYR A 136 4.00 -10.94 -4.41
N THR A 137 3.80 -9.86 -5.17
CA THR A 137 4.62 -9.53 -6.34
C THR A 137 5.56 -8.38 -6.02
N ARG A 138 6.64 -8.24 -6.79
CA ARG A 138 7.55 -7.09 -6.60
C ARG A 138 6.85 -5.75 -6.78
N TRP A 139 5.86 -5.68 -7.66
CA TRP A 139 5.08 -4.48 -7.91
C TRP A 139 4.31 -4.03 -6.65
N MET A 140 3.76 -4.98 -5.89
CA MET A 140 3.03 -4.69 -4.66
C MET A 140 3.88 -4.01 -3.59
N LEU A 141 5.19 -4.25 -3.57
CA LEU A 141 6.12 -3.64 -2.59
C LEU A 141 6.24 -2.12 -2.76
N ASN A 142 5.86 -1.57 -3.93
CA ASN A 142 5.87 -0.12 -4.16
C ASN A 142 4.73 0.61 -3.42
N PHE A 143 3.72 -0.10 -2.93
CA PHE A 143 2.51 0.48 -2.34
C PHE A 143 2.38 0.24 -0.83
N GLY A 144 3.35 -0.38 -0.19
CA GLY A 144 3.33 -0.72 1.23
C GLY A 144 4.48 -0.15 2.03
N GLN A 145 4.28 0.03 3.34
CA GLN A 145 5.35 0.38 4.25
C GLN A 145 6.31 -0.79 4.45
N TYR A 146 7.57 -0.49 4.53
CA TYR A 146 8.74 -1.37 4.36
C TYR A 146 8.95 -2.44 5.44
N GLU A 147 8.17 -2.51 6.49
CA GLU A 147 8.41 -3.46 7.59
C GLU A 147 7.51 -4.70 7.57
N HIS A 148 6.36 -4.62 6.93
CA HIS A 148 5.49 -5.77 6.62
C HIS A 148 4.74 -5.46 5.33
N PRO A 149 4.64 -6.39 4.37
CA PRO A 149 3.78 -6.19 3.22
C PRO A 149 2.38 -5.84 3.73
N PRO A 150 1.70 -4.84 3.13
CA PRO A 150 0.45 -4.32 3.66
C PRO A 150 -0.55 -5.45 3.81
N THR A 151 -1.06 -5.61 5.01
CA THR A 151 -2.00 -6.67 5.43
C THR A 151 -3.29 -6.73 4.60
N GLY A 152 -3.52 -5.76 3.73
CA GLY A 152 -4.71 -5.69 2.87
C GLY A 152 -4.56 -6.26 1.46
N ASN A 153 -3.34 -6.47 0.95
CA ASN A 153 -3.09 -6.86 -0.45
C ASN A 153 -2.32 -8.18 -0.60
N THR A 154 -1.79 -8.73 0.49
CA THR A 154 -1.10 -10.02 0.51
C THR A 154 -2.06 -11.13 0.91
N GLY A 155 -2.01 -12.26 0.22
CA GLY A 155 -2.68 -13.46 0.67
C GLY A 155 -1.98 -13.98 1.93
N ARG A 156 -2.50 -13.61 3.11
CA ARG A 156 -2.02 -14.10 4.39
C ARG A 156 -2.96 -15.16 4.90
N ILE A 157 -2.45 -16.34 5.15
CA ILE A 157 -3.21 -17.45 5.72
C ILE A 157 -2.45 -18.01 6.90
N LEU A 158 -3.13 -18.12 8.04
CA LEU A 158 -2.61 -18.76 9.24
C LEU A 158 -3.03 -20.23 9.21
N SER A 159 -2.08 -21.14 9.09
CA SER A 159 -2.30 -22.57 9.15
C SER A 159 -1.83 -23.12 10.50
N ARG A 160 -2.66 -23.94 11.15
CA ARG A 160 -2.32 -24.57 12.40
C ARG A 160 -1.69 -25.93 12.16
N TRP A 161 -0.51 -26.14 12.72
CA TRP A 161 0.20 -27.41 12.63
C TRP A 161 0.10 -28.22 13.90
N LYS A 162 -0.08 -29.52 13.75
CA LYS A 162 -0.09 -30.48 14.84
C LYS A 162 0.98 -31.52 14.60
N LYS A 163 1.69 -31.90 15.64
CA LYS A 163 2.52 -33.09 15.62
C LYS A 163 1.59 -34.31 15.60
N ARG A 164 1.84 -35.25 14.67
CA ARG A 164 1.10 -36.52 14.66
C ARG A 164 1.40 -37.24 15.99
N GLN A 165 0.38 -37.49 16.80
CA GLN A 165 0.55 -38.33 17.99
C GLN A 165 0.77 -39.74 17.50
N GLY A 166 1.97 -40.28 17.75
CA GLY A 166 2.26 -41.68 17.47
C GLY A 166 1.37 -42.58 18.37
N ASN A 167 0.73 -43.54 17.76
CA ASN A 167 0.16 -44.67 18.48
C ASN A 167 1.29 -45.51 19.07
#